data_92e7cb80a56626fdab16abf3dbbafbdc
#
_entry.id   92e7cb80a56626fdab16abf3dbbafbdc
#
_cell.length_a   1.000
_cell.length_b   1.000
_cell.length_c   1.000
_cell.angle_alpha   90.00
_cell.angle_beta   90.00
_cell.angle_gamma   90.00
#
_symmetry.space_group_name_H-M   'P 1'
#
loop_
_entity.id
_entity.type
_entity.pdbx_description
1 polymer ?
#
loop_
_entity_poly.entity_id
_entity_poly.type
_entity_poly.pdbx_seq_one_letter_code
_entity_poly.pdbx_strand_id
1 'polypeptide(L)'
;MQEVRNEQDQNGQTGQRGQAEKERGPMPTIALVDDDRNILTSVSIALESEGYHVQTYTDGAAALAGLAANPPDVAVFDIKMPRMDGMELLRRLRQKSDLPVIFLTSKDDEIDELFGLKMGADDYIRKPFSQRLLVERVKAVLRRVAPKAEGAAAESAANQVMERGKLLLDPERHTCTWDGKQVVLTVTEFLILQALAQRPGYVKSRDSMMDSAYDDQVYVDDRTIDSHIKRLRKKFKEVDDDFDAIETLYGVGYRYRDA
;
A
#
# COMPACT_ATOMS: atom_id res chain seq x y z
N MET A 1 -10.96 -35.47 -58.22
CA MET A 1 -11.51 -35.82 -56.90
C MET A 1 -10.39 -35.74 -55.91
N GLN A 2 -10.12 -34.57 -55.38
CA GLN A 2 -9.26 -34.35 -54.18
C GLN A 2 -8.92 -32.88 -54.11
N GLU A 3 -9.78 -32.12 -53.49
CA GLU A 3 -9.49 -30.79 -52.95
C GLU A 3 -10.76 -30.31 -52.26
N VAL A 4 -10.94 -30.64 -51.02
CA VAL A 4 -11.78 -29.92 -50.01
C VAL A 4 -11.49 -30.58 -48.67
N ARG A 5 -10.50 -30.11 -47.97
CA ARG A 5 -10.29 -30.32 -46.48
C ARG A 5 -9.10 -29.49 -46.05
N ASN A 6 -9.30 -28.22 -45.75
CA ASN A 6 -8.38 -27.48 -44.85
C ASN A 6 -8.87 -26.04 -44.55
N GLU A 7 -10.11 -25.82 -44.17
CA GLU A 7 -10.59 -24.49 -43.79
C GLU A 7 -11.35 -24.46 -42.42
N GLN A 8 -11.29 -25.47 -41.59
CA GLN A 8 -12.07 -25.49 -40.34
C GLN A 8 -11.26 -25.36 -39.05
N ASP A 9 -9.92 -25.30 -39.07
CA ASP A 9 -9.13 -25.25 -37.83
C ASP A 9 -8.54 -23.87 -37.42
N GLN A 10 -8.81 -22.80 -38.17
CA GLN A 10 -8.29 -21.47 -37.79
C GLN A 10 -9.28 -20.57 -37.07
N ASN A 11 -10.54 -20.96 -36.91
CA ASN A 11 -11.56 -20.10 -36.26
C ASN A 11 -11.78 -20.36 -34.77
N GLY A 12 -11.11 -21.37 -34.18
CA GLY A 12 -11.24 -21.74 -32.79
C GLY A 12 -10.31 -20.97 -31.83
N GLN A 13 -9.19 -20.41 -32.30
CA GLN A 13 -8.19 -19.75 -31.45
C GLN A 13 -8.40 -18.25 -31.25
N THR A 14 -9.14 -17.60 -32.16
CA THR A 14 -9.44 -16.15 -32.04
C THR A 14 -10.56 -15.85 -31.05
N GLY A 15 -11.46 -16.79 -30.81
CA GLY A 15 -12.58 -16.65 -29.87
C GLY A 15 -12.17 -16.75 -28.39
N GLN A 16 -11.14 -17.54 -28.08
CA GLN A 16 -10.68 -17.72 -26.69
C GLN A 16 -9.81 -16.58 -26.17
N ARG A 17 -9.06 -15.88 -27.01
CA ARG A 17 -8.31 -14.67 -26.62
C ARG A 17 -9.22 -13.50 -26.31
N GLY A 18 -10.29 -13.31 -27.03
CA GLY A 18 -11.24 -12.21 -26.82
C GLY A 18 -12.16 -12.41 -25.59
N GLN A 19 -12.33 -13.64 -25.09
CA GLN A 19 -13.10 -13.91 -23.88
C GLN A 19 -12.24 -13.73 -22.61
N ALA A 20 -10.94 -14.06 -22.65
CA ALA A 20 -10.02 -13.85 -21.53
C ALA A 20 -9.71 -12.35 -21.26
N GLU A 21 -9.81 -11.47 -22.27
CA GLU A 21 -9.67 -10.02 -22.10
C GLU A 21 -10.93 -9.34 -21.57
N LYS A 22 -12.10 -9.94 -21.73
CA LYS A 22 -13.38 -9.39 -21.22
C LYS A 22 -13.63 -9.63 -19.73
N GLU A 23 -12.90 -10.55 -19.08
CA GLU A 23 -13.03 -10.86 -17.65
C GLU A 23 -12.06 -10.09 -16.75
N ARG A 24 -11.07 -9.38 -17.30
CA ARG A 24 -10.23 -8.46 -16.54
C ARG A 24 -10.86 -7.08 -16.59
N GLY A 25 -11.35 -6.63 -15.45
CA GLY A 25 -11.75 -5.22 -15.28
C GLY A 25 -10.63 -4.28 -15.72
N PRO A 26 -10.90 -2.96 -15.89
CA PRO A 26 -9.89 -2.01 -16.34
C PRO A 26 -8.66 -2.10 -15.43
N MET A 27 -7.46 -2.22 -16.05
CA MET A 27 -6.20 -2.30 -15.32
C MET A 27 -5.96 -0.98 -14.56
N PRO A 28 -5.69 -1.02 -13.25
CA PRO A 28 -5.46 0.20 -12.49
C PRO A 28 -4.29 1.00 -13.03
N THR A 29 -4.41 2.32 -12.97
CA THR A 29 -3.41 3.28 -13.43
C THR A 29 -2.65 3.85 -12.23
N ILE A 30 -1.32 3.79 -12.28
CA ILE A 30 -0.42 4.31 -11.24
C ILE A 30 0.35 5.50 -11.80
N ALA A 31 0.36 6.62 -11.09
CA ALA A 31 1.25 7.74 -11.42
C ALA A 31 2.53 7.67 -10.59
N LEU A 32 3.67 7.78 -11.25
CA LEU A 32 4.99 7.91 -10.61
C LEU A 32 5.54 9.31 -10.84
N VAL A 33 5.95 9.98 -9.76
CA VAL A 33 6.53 11.33 -9.81
C VAL A 33 7.85 11.32 -9.06
N ASP A 34 8.95 11.41 -9.79
CA ASP A 34 10.33 11.40 -9.28
C ASP A 34 11.22 12.11 -10.29
N ASP A 35 12.17 12.94 -9.88
CA ASP A 35 13.10 13.61 -10.80
C ASP A 35 14.23 12.68 -11.27
N ASP A 36 14.44 11.54 -10.59
CA ASP A 36 15.36 10.49 -11.04
C ASP A 36 14.71 9.55 -12.06
N ARG A 37 15.14 9.68 -13.32
CA ARG A 37 14.65 8.82 -14.43
C ARG A 37 14.98 7.34 -14.24
N ASN A 38 16.03 6.99 -13.52
CA ASN A 38 16.35 5.58 -13.27
C ASN A 38 15.33 4.95 -12.33
N ILE A 39 14.88 5.69 -11.30
CA ILE A 39 13.81 5.27 -10.41
C ILE A 39 12.51 5.12 -11.22
N LEU A 40 12.13 6.13 -12.00
CA LEU A 40 10.94 6.05 -12.86
C LEU A 40 10.97 4.82 -13.75
N THR A 41 12.08 4.58 -14.46
CA THR A 41 12.21 3.44 -15.38
C THR A 41 12.11 2.11 -14.65
N SER A 42 12.88 1.93 -13.57
CA SER A 42 12.95 0.66 -12.86
C SER A 42 11.64 0.30 -12.16
N VAL A 43 10.98 1.30 -11.58
CA VAL A 43 9.68 1.13 -10.89
C VAL A 43 8.56 0.92 -11.90
N SER A 44 8.57 1.63 -13.05
CA SER A 44 7.58 1.42 -14.12
C SER A 44 7.60 -0.03 -14.61
N ILE A 45 8.78 -0.57 -14.93
CA ILE A 45 8.92 -1.96 -15.38
C ILE A 45 8.34 -2.93 -14.34
N ALA A 46 8.61 -2.72 -13.06
CA ALA A 46 8.09 -3.58 -12.00
C ALA A 46 6.56 -3.52 -11.90
N LEU A 47 5.97 -2.33 -11.96
CA LEU A 47 4.51 -2.16 -11.90
C LEU A 47 3.81 -2.68 -13.16
N GLU A 48 4.38 -2.43 -14.34
CA GLU A 48 3.85 -2.93 -15.61
C GLU A 48 3.90 -4.47 -15.69
N SER A 49 4.91 -5.11 -15.10
CA SER A 49 4.99 -6.58 -15.01
C SER A 49 3.88 -7.18 -14.14
N GLU A 50 3.32 -6.40 -13.21
CA GLU A 50 2.16 -6.78 -12.41
C GLU A 50 0.81 -6.44 -13.08
N GLY A 51 0.86 -5.88 -14.28
CA GLY A 51 -0.34 -5.57 -15.08
C GLY A 51 -0.92 -4.19 -14.80
N TYR A 52 -0.18 -3.24 -14.23
CA TYR A 52 -0.63 -1.87 -14.04
C TYR A 52 -0.31 -0.99 -15.24
N HIS A 53 -1.15 0.01 -15.48
CA HIS A 53 -0.81 1.13 -16.34
C HIS A 53 0.03 2.14 -15.57
N VAL A 54 1.15 2.62 -16.14
CA VAL A 54 2.03 3.57 -15.45
C VAL A 54 2.11 4.89 -16.21
N GLN A 55 1.86 6.00 -15.49
CA GLN A 55 2.08 7.37 -15.94
C GLN A 55 3.29 7.92 -15.20
N THR A 56 4.28 8.48 -15.91
CA THR A 56 5.50 9.00 -15.29
C THR A 56 5.63 10.50 -15.45
N TYR A 57 6.09 11.18 -14.40
CA TYR A 57 6.34 12.62 -14.36
C TYR A 57 7.68 12.89 -13.70
N THR A 58 8.48 13.78 -14.30
CA THR A 58 9.82 14.15 -13.78
C THR A 58 9.82 15.41 -12.93
N ASP A 59 8.67 16.04 -12.73
CA ASP A 59 8.52 17.23 -11.87
C ASP A 59 7.07 17.42 -11.40
N GLY A 60 6.93 18.11 -10.24
CA GLY A 60 5.63 18.30 -9.60
C GLY A 60 4.64 19.16 -10.39
N ALA A 61 5.09 20.09 -11.24
CA ALA A 61 4.18 20.94 -12.02
C ALA A 61 3.56 20.14 -13.18
N ALA A 62 4.36 19.35 -13.89
CA ALA A 62 3.87 18.42 -14.93
C ALA A 62 2.95 17.36 -14.32
N ALA A 63 3.31 16.83 -13.15
CA ALA A 63 2.48 15.87 -12.41
C ALA A 63 1.12 16.49 -12.06
N LEU A 64 1.07 17.68 -11.46
CA LEU A 64 -0.19 18.32 -11.07
C LEU A 64 -1.14 18.51 -12.27
N ALA A 65 -0.61 18.92 -13.42
CA ALA A 65 -1.40 19.08 -14.63
C ALA A 65 -1.87 17.72 -15.20
N GLY A 66 -0.97 16.72 -15.24
CA GLY A 66 -1.26 15.39 -15.76
C GLY A 66 -2.28 14.63 -14.91
N LEU A 67 -2.14 14.67 -13.57
CA LEU A 67 -3.07 14.06 -12.63
C LEU A 67 -4.48 14.65 -12.69
N ALA A 68 -4.58 15.95 -13.02
CA ALA A 68 -5.88 16.60 -13.20
C ALA A 68 -6.55 16.21 -14.55
N ALA A 69 -5.75 16.01 -15.61
CA ALA A 69 -6.25 15.64 -16.93
C ALA A 69 -6.61 14.15 -17.04
N ASN A 70 -5.79 13.29 -16.46
CA ASN A 70 -5.95 11.83 -16.48
C ASN A 70 -5.74 11.28 -15.05
N PRO A 71 -6.77 11.29 -14.21
CA PRO A 71 -6.66 10.84 -12.83
C PRO A 71 -6.27 9.35 -12.76
N PRO A 72 -5.17 8.99 -12.06
CA PRO A 72 -4.82 7.61 -11.78
C PRO A 72 -5.60 7.06 -10.58
N ASP A 73 -5.47 5.77 -10.29
CA ASP A 73 -6.05 5.13 -9.11
C ASP A 73 -5.18 5.30 -7.85
N VAL A 74 -3.86 5.38 -8.03
CA VAL A 74 -2.86 5.66 -6.97
C VAL A 74 -1.73 6.48 -7.55
N ALA A 75 -1.14 7.35 -6.75
CA ALA A 75 0.07 8.07 -7.10
C ALA A 75 1.22 7.77 -6.13
N VAL A 76 2.44 7.73 -6.65
CA VAL A 76 3.68 7.55 -5.89
C VAL A 76 4.54 8.78 -6.14
N PHE A 77 4.84 9.55 -5.10
CA PHE A 77 5.58 10.80 -5.19
C PHE A 77 6.92 10.71 -4.47
N ASP A 78 7.99 11.09 -5.13
CA ASP A 78 9.19 11.46 -4.38
C ASP A 78 8.95 12.76 -3.60
N ILE A 79 9.47 12.83 -2.38
CA ILE A 79 9.38 14.05 -1.57
C ILE A 79 10.34 15.10 -2.11
N LYS A 80 11.59 14.73 -2.36
CA LYS A 80 12.66 15.67 -2.70
C LYS A 80 12.78 15.88 -4.20
N MET A 81 11.96 16.75 -4.74
CA MET A 81 12.06 17.17 -6.14
C MET A 81 12.36 18.66 -6.27
N PRO A 82 13.08 19.09 -7.32
CA PRO A 82 13.37 20.50 -7.54
C PRO A 82 12.10 21.29 -7.88
N ARG A 83 12.06 22.57 -7.48
CA ARG A 83 11.00 23.57 -7.75
C ARG A 83 9.68 23.32 -7.00
N MET A 84 9.06 22.18 -7.17
CA MET A 84 7.86 21.75 -6.44
C MET A 84 8.14 20.36 -5.88
N ASP A 85 8.32 20.29 -4.56
CA ASP A 85 8.50 19.03 -3.85
C ASP A 85 7.20 18.21 -3.76
N GLY A 86 7.32 16.95 -3.38
CA GLY A 86 6.16 16.04 -3.29
C GLY A 86 5.13 16.49 -2.26
N MET A 87 5.55 17.19 -1.20
CA MET A 87 4.66 17.69 -0.16
C MET A 87 3.78 18.84 -0.66
N GLU A 88 4.38 19.80 -1.37
CA GLU A 88 3.64 20.90 -1.99
C GLU A 88 2.73 20.37 -3.11
N LEU A 89 3.18 19.36 -3.87
CA LEU A 89 2.34 18.66 -4.85
C LEU A 89 1.11 18.06 -4.18
N LEU A 90 1.29 17.30 -3.09
CA LEU A 90 0.18 16.71 -2.33
C LEU A 90 -0.75 17.79 -1.80
N ARG A 91 -0.22 18.85 -1.20
CA ARG A 91 -1.02 19.96 -0.65
C ARG A 91 -1.94 20.59 -1.72
N ARG A 92 -1.42 20.80 -2.93
CA ARG A 92 -2.22 21.33 -4.06
C ARG A 92 -3.21 20.31 -4.58
N LEU A 93 -2.83 19.06 -4.64
CA LEU A 93 -3.70 17.96 -5.08
C LEU A 93 -4.90 17.83 -4.13
N ARG A 94 -4.70 17.86 -2.81
CA ARG A 94 -5.76 17.74 -1.79
C ARG A 94 -6.79 18.85 -1.81
N GLN A 95 -6.53 19.95 -2.49
CA GLN A 95 -7.57 21.00 -2.72
C GLN A 95 -8.67 20.54 -3.67
N LYS A 96 -8.44 19.48 -4.46
CA LYS A 96 -9.34 19.07 -5.54
C LYS A 96 -9.54 17.56 -5.65
N SER A 97 -8.77 16.74 -4.93
CA SER A 97 -8.76 15.29 -5.10
C SER A 97 -8.32 14.57 -3.84
N ASP A 98 -9.02 13.47 -3.54
CA ASP A 98 -8.67 12.50 -2.50
C ASP A 98 -7.86 11.32 -3.07
N LEU A 99 -7.21 11.50 -4.23
CA LEU A 99 -6.35 10.51 -4.87
C LEU A 99 -5.37 9.91 -3.85
N PRO A 100 -5.32 8.59 -3.69
CA PRO A 100 -4.37 7.95 -2.80
C PRO A 100 -2.92 8.24 -3.21
N VAL A 101 -2.09 8.61 -2.22
CA VAL A 101 -0.69 8.98 -2.45
C VAL A 101 0.23 8.22 -1.51
N ILE A 102 1.24 7.57 -2.09
CA ILE A 102 2.36 6.95 -1.39
C ILE A 102 3.58 7.85 -1.57
N PHE A 103 4.27 8.22 -0.50
CA PHE A 103 5.53 8.94 -0.60
C PHE A 103 6.75 8.02 -0.68
N LEU A 104 7.71 8.40 -1.51
CA LEU A 104 9.09 7.91 -1.45
C LEU A 104 9.92 8.96 -0.67
N THR A 105 10.64 8.54 0.36
CA THR A 105 11.37 9.46 1.25
C THR A 105 12.78 8.98 1.50
N SER A 106 13.73 9.90 1.65
CA SER A 106 15.10 9.59 2.03
C SER A 106 15.22 9.44 3.56
N LYS A 107 16.30 8.79 4.01
CA LYS A 107 16.55 8.38 5.39
C LYS A 107 16.59 9.54 6.42
N ASP A 108 16.84 10.77 5.95
CA ASP A 108 17.05 11.95 6.82
C ASP A 108 15.76 12.74 7.11
N ASP A 109 14.61 12.25 6.63
CA ASP A 109 13.37 13.02 6.60
C ASP A 109 12.31 12.52 7.63
N GLU A 110 12.72 12.19 8.87
CA GLU A 110 11.76 11.80 9.94
C GLU A 110 10.70 12.90 10.20
N ILE A 111 11.07 14.15 9.96
CA ILE A 111 10.16 15.31 10.10
C ILE A 111 9.14 15.31 8.95
N ASP A 112 9.57 15.00 7.74
CA ASP A 112 8.73 15.00 6.55
C ASP A 112 7.72 13.84 6.57
N GLU A 113 8.08 12.70 7.17
CA GLU A 113 7.19 11.55 7.38
C GLU A 113 5.99 11.91 8.28
N LEU A 114 6.22 12.62 9.37
CA LEU A 114 5.15 13.10 10.26
C LEU A 114 4.27 14.17 9.60
N PHE A 115 4.85 15.04 8.78
CA PHE A 115 4.12 16.06 8.03
C PHE A 115 3.31 15.43 6.89
N GLY A 116 3.88 14.47 6.14
CA GLY A 116 3.21 13.80 5.03
C GLY A 116 1.92 13.09 5.45
N LEU A 117 1.95 12.37 6.57
CA LEU A 117 0.75 11.73 7.13
C LEU A 117 -0.28 12.74 7.64
N LYS A 118 0.14 13.84 8.27
CA LYS A 118 -0.77 14.92 8.68
C LYS A 118 -1.41 15.64 7.48
N MET A 119 -0.74 15.64 6.33
CA MET A 119 -1.22 16.24 5.09
C MET A 119 -2.08 15.29 4.25
N GLY A 120 -2.32 14.06 4.71
CA GLY A 120 -3.22 13.11 4.09
C GLY A 120 -2.58 12.22 3.04
N ALA A 121 -1.30 11.87 3.18
CA ALA A 121 -0.70 10.76 2.46
C ALA A 121 -1.22 9.42 3.01
N ASP A 122 -1.39 8.43 2.14
CA ASP A 122 -1.94 7.13 2.50
C ASP A 122 -0.86 6.17 2.99
N ASP A 123 0.37 6.34 2.51
CA ASP A 123 1.53 5.57 2.96
C ASP A 123 2.85 6.26 2.56
N TYR A 124 3.97 5.73 3.06
CA TYR A 124 5.30 6.16 2.64
C TYR A 124 6.28 4.98 2.68
N ILE A 125 7.28 5.06 1.80
CA ILE A 125 8.32 4.06 1.62
C ILE A 125 9.68 4.76 1.68
N ARG A 126 10.59 4.26 2.53
CA ARG A 126 11.93 4.83 2.66
C ARG A 126 12.86 4.34 1.56
N LYS A 127 13.61 5.26 0.97
CA LYS A 127 14.73 4.95 0.05
C LYS A 127 15.98 4.56 0.86
N PRO A 128 16.72 3.49 0.49
CA PRO A 128 16.48 2.57 -0.61
C PRO A 128 15.38 1.56 -0.31
N PHE A 129 14.60 1.19 -1.32
CA PHE A 129 13.50 0.21 -1.21
C PHE A 129 13.62 -0.88 -2.29
N SER A 130 13.02 -2.04 -2.04
CA SER A 130 12.83 -3.05 -3.07
C SER A 130 11.60 -2.75 -3.93
N GLN A 131 11.67 -3.06 -5.23
CA GLN A 131 10.53 -2.91 -6.15
C GLN A 131 9.33 -3.73 -5.68
N ARG A 132 9.57 -4.93 -5.13
CA ARG A 132 8.54 -5.81 -4.58
C ARG A 132 7.80 -5.14 -3.42
N LEU A 133 8.52 -4.47 -2.51
CA LEU A 133 7.89 -3.72 -1.41
C LEU A 133 6.96 -2.64 -1.96
N LEU A 134 7.42 -1.86 -2.95
CA LEU A 134 6.58 -0.82 -3.56
C LEU A 134 5.32 -1.41 -4.19
N VAL A 135 5.45 -2.50 -4.94
CA VAL A 135 4.31 -3.20 -5.56
C VAL A 135 3.29 -3.64 -4.52
N GLU A 136 3.72 -4.26 -3.41
CA GLU A 136 2.81 -4.70 -2.34
C GLU A 136 2.13 -3.51 -1.64
N ARG A 137 2.81 -2.38 -1.48
CA ARG A 137 2.23 -1.16 -0.94
C ARG A 137 1.17 -0.56 -1.87
N VAL A 138 1.45 -0.51 -3.16
CA VAL A 138 0.49 -0.07 -4.18
C VAL A 138 -0.74 -0.98 -4.19
N LYS A 139 -0.56 -2.31 -4.18
CA LYS A 139 -1.67 -3.28 -4.08
C LYS A 139 -2.53 -3.04 -2.84
N ALA A 140 -1.91 -2.80 -1.69
CA ALA A 140 -2.61 -2.57 -0.45
C ALA A 140 -3.42 -1.25 -0.45
N VAL A 141 -2.88 -0.18 -1.03
CA VAL A 141 -3.59 1.10 -1.17
C VAL A 141 -4.75 0.95 -2.15
N LEU A 142 -4.56 0.29 -3.30
CA LEU A 142 -5.61 0.05 -4.30
C LEU A 142 -6.79 -0.74 -3.71
N ARG A 143 -6.54 -1.76 -2.88
CA ARG A 143 -7.59 -2.54 -2.22
C ARG A 143 -8.50 -1.69 -1.30
N ARG A 144 -7.97 -0.63 -0.67
CA ARG A 144 -8.77 0.28 0.15
C ARG A 144 -9.74 1.12 -0.67
N VAL A 145 -9.36 1.44 -1.90
CA VAL A 145 -10.08 2.39 -2.76
C VAL A 145 -11.06 1.68 -3.68
N ALA A 146 -10.85 0.39 -3.95
CA ALA A 146 -11.74 -0.39 -4.79
C ALA A 146 -13.18 -0.38 -4.22
N PRO A 147 -14.21 -0.06 -5.04
CA PRO A 147 -15.58 -0.18 -4.62
C PRO A 147 -15.88 -1.63 -4.23
N LYS A 148 -16.56 -1.83 -3.11
CA LYS A 148 -16.96 -3.15 -2.60
C LYS A 148 -17.70 -3.93 -3.69
N ALA A 149 -17.04 -4.87 -4.36
CA ALA A 149 -17.71 -5.89 -5.14
C ALA A 149 -18.39 -6.84 -4.14
N GLU A 150 -19.71 -6.74 -4.00
CA GLU A 150 -20.51 -7.73 -3.30
C GLU A 150 -20.36 -9.05 -4.09
N GLY A 151 -19.63 -10.03 -3.56
CA GLY A 151 -19.68 -11.39 -4.08
C GLY A 151 -18.40 -12.14 -4.39
N ALA A 152 -17.24 -11.83 -3.80
CA ALA A 152 -16.10 -12.75 -3.88
C ALA A 152 -15.83 -13.34 -2.47
N ALA A 153 -16.60 -14.36 -2.14
CA ALA A 153 -16.29 -15.23 -1.03
C ALA A 153 -15.32 -16.33 -1.50
N ALA A 154 -14.34 -16.57 -0.67
CA ALA A 154 -13.45 -17.74 -0.59
C ALA A 154 -12.27 -17.81 -1.56
N GLU A 155 -11.08 -17.54 -1.00
CA GLU A 155 -10.03 -18.57 -0.91
C GLU A 155 -8.78 -18.00 -0.24
N SER A 156 -8.50 -18.50 0.90
CA SER A 156 -7.28 -18.82 1.64
C SER A 156 -7.31 -18.36 3.10
N ALA A 157 -6.91 -19.24 4.00
CA ALA A 157 -6.92 -19.04 5.47
C ALA A 157 -6.01 -17.88 5.96
N ALA A 158 -5.25 -17.23 5.10
CA ALA A 158 -4.41 -16.07 5.41
C ALA A 158 -5.16 -14.72 5.32
N ASN A 159 -6.33 -14.69 4.68
CA ASN A 159 -7.10 -13.47 4.40
C ASN A 159 -8.41 -13.34 5.20
N GLN A 160 -8.59 -14.13 6.25
CA GLN A 160 -9.81 -14.02 7.06
C GLN A 160 -9.79 -12.77 7.93
N VAL A 161 -10.94 -12.13 8.04
CA VAL A 161 -11.18 -11.06 9.01
C VAL A 161 -10.75 -11.56 10.39
N MET A 162 -9.86 -10.82 11.03
CA MET A 162 -9.32 -11.17 12.34
C MET A 162 -10.05 -10.37 13.42
N GLU A 163 -10.74 -11.06 14.32
CA GLU A 163 -11.37 -10.47 15.49
C GLU A 163 -10.61 -10.84 16.75
N ARG A 164 -10.25 -9.83 17.56
CA ARG A 164 -9.54 -9.97 18.83
C ARG A 164 -10.10 -8.99 19.85
N GLY A 165 -11.10 -9.43 20.60
CA GLY A 165 -11.83 -8.55 21.51
C GLY A 165 -12.47 -7.37 20.78
N LYS A 166 -12.06 -6.14 21.12
CA LYS A 166 -12.53 -4.90 20.45
C LYS A 166 -11.90 -4.67 19.06
N LEU A 167 -10.81 -5.37 18.72
CA LEU A 167 -10.10 -5.21 17.45
C LEU A 167 -10.75 -6.06 16.36
N LEU A 168 -11.04 -5.45 15.22
CA LEU A 168 -11.37 -6.14 13.98
C LEU A 168 -10.44 -5.64 12.87
N LEU A 169 -9.72 -6.57 12.26
CA LEU A 169 -8.84 -6.34 11.12
C LEU A 169 -9.35 -7.10 9.91
N ASP A 170 -9.51 -6.41 8.81
CA ASP A 170 -9.83 -7.00 7.52
C ASP A 170 -8.61 -6.86 6.59
N PRO A 171 -7.82 -7.93 6.39
CA PRO A 171 -6.62 -7.88 5.54
C PRO A 171 -6.94 -7.66 4.06
N GLU A 172 -8.09 -8.12 3.59
CA GLU A 172 -8.49 -7.93 2.19
C GLU A 172 -8.82 -6.48 1.88
N ARG A 173 -9.44 -5.79 2.85
CA ARG A 173 -9.82 -4.38 2.72
C ARG A 173 -8.83 -3.43 3.35
N HIS A 174 -7.80 -3.94 4.03
CA HIS A 174 -6.87 -3.14 4.82
C HIS A 174 -7.57 -2.20 5.80
N THR A 175 -8.71 -2.62 6.35
CA THR A 175 -9.47 -1.83 7.30
C THR A 175 -9.27 -2.32 8.73
N CYS A 176 -9.28 -1.37 9.66
CA CYS A 176 -9.15 -1.61 11.08
C CYS A 176 -10.28 -0.90 11.81
N THR A 177 -10.96 -1.62 12.70
CA THR A 177 -11.88 -1.00 13.65
C THR A 177 -11.54 -1.42 15.09
N TRP A 178 -11.86 -0.54 16.02
CA TRP A 178 -11.75 -0.76 17.46
C TRP A 178 -13.10 -0.44 18.11
N ASP A 179 -13.74 -1.43 18.70
CA ASP A 179 -15.09 -1.30 19.27
C ASP A 179 -16.09 -0.67 18.27
N GLY A 180 -16.05 -1.16 17.01
CA GLY A 180 -16.88 -0.69 15.90
C GLY A 180 -16.48 0.68 15.31
N LYS A 181 -15.53 1.43 15.90
CA LYS A 181 -15.05 2.71 15.39
C LYS A 181 -13.84 2.50 14.47
N GLN A 182 -13.82 3.17 13.34
CA GLN A 182 -12.73 3.05 12.38
C GLN A 182 -11.43 3.67 12.91
N VAL A 183 -10.31 2.94 12.80
CA VAL A 183 -8.95 3.41 13.05
C VAL A 183 -8.19 3.46 11.74
N VAL A 184 -7.82 4.65 11.27
CA VAL A 184 -7.12 4.82 9.99
C VAL A 184 -5.64 4.50 10.18
N LEU A 185 -5.18 3.41 9.57
CA LEU A 185 -3.79 2.96 9.64
C LEU A 185 -3.10 3.10 8.28
N THR A 186 -1.81 3.39 8.29
CA THR A 186 -0.97 3.20 7.10
C THR A 186 -0.79 1.69 6.84
N VAL A 187 -0.32 1.33 5.63
CA VAL A 187 -0.09 -0.08 5.29
C VAL A 187 0.90 -0.73 6.25
N THR A 188 2.00 -0.05 6.59
CA THR A 188 3.00 -0.57 7.54
C THR A 188 2.42 -0.76 8.93
N GLU A 189 1.68 0.22 9.43
CA GLU A 189 1.01 0.12 10.74
C GLU A 189 0.02 -1.03 10.78
N PHE A 190 -0.75 -1.23 9.68
CA PHE A 190 -1.68 -2.34 9.54
C PHE A 190 -0.94 -3.69 9.59
N LEU A 191 0.13 -3.86 8.81
CA LEU A 191 0.92 -5.10 8.76
C LEU A 191 1.58 -5.42 10.13
N ILE A 192 2.12 -4.41 10.82
CA ILE A 192 2.67 -4.57 12.17
C ILE A 192 1.58 -5.02 13.15
N LEU A 193 0.43 -4.35 13.15
CA LEU A 193 -0.69 -4.70 14.02
C LEU A 193 -1.23 -6.09 13.72
N GLN A 194 -1.39 -6.43 12.45
CA GLN A 194 -1.79 -7.77 12.00
C GLN A 194 -0.81 -8.83 12.51
N ALA A 195 0.49 -8.60 12.34
CA ALA A 195 1.52 -9.53 12.79
C ALA A 195 1.47 -9.75 14.32
N LEU A 196 1.21 -8.71 15.10
CA LEU A 196 1.07 -8.82 16.55
C LEU A 196 -0.23 -9.55 16.96
N ALA A 197 -1.35 -9.20 16.31
CA ALA A 197 -2.67 -9.73 16.63
C ALA A 197 -2.91 -11.16 16.11
N GLN A 198 -2.08 -11.67 15.19
CA GLN A 198 -2.15 -13.07 14.74
C GLN A 198 -2.01 -14.08 15.88
N ARG A 199 -1.15 -13.79 16.85
CA ARG A 199 -0.91 -14.66 18.02
C ARG A 199 -0.88 -13.82 19.29
N PRO A 200 -2.04 -13.47 19.87
CA PRO A 200 -2.12 -12.75 21.13
C PRO A 200 -1.30 -13.45 22.23
N GLY A 201 -0.72 -12.70 23.14
CA GLY A 201 0.13 -13.20 24.21
C GLY A 201 1.57 -13.54 23.78
N TYR A 202 1.84 -13.76 22.51
CA TYR A 202 3.19 -14.06 22.02
C TYR A 202 3.99 -12.79 21.72
N VAL A 203 5.25 -12.80 22.16
CA VAL A 203 6.18 -11.69 21.91
C VAL A 203 6.77 -11.82 20.50
N LYS A 204 6.74 -10.74 19.75
CA LYS A 204 7.48 -10.60 18.49
C LYS A 204 8.67 -9.67 18.70
N SER A 205 9.86 -10.10 18.26
CA SER A 205 11.04 -9.23 18.22
C SER A 205 10.86 -8.11 17.20
N ARG A 206 11.68 -7.07 17.32
CA ARG A 206 11.70 -5.98 16.34
C ARG A 206 12.01 -6.50 14.93
N ASP A 207 13.01 -7.36 14.82
CA ASP A 207 13.40 -7.99 13.54
C ASP A 207 12.23 -8.75 12.92
N SER A 208 11.54 -9.61 13.69
CA SER A 208 10.38 -10.37 13.18
C SER A 208 9.21 -9.46 12.75
N MET A 209 9.06 -8.28 13.36
CA MET A 209 8.06 -7.30 12.92
C MET A 209 8.53 -6.55 11.68
N MET A 210 9.85 -6.31 11.54
CA MET A 210 10.45 -5.77 10.34
C MET A 210 10.20 -6.70 9.15
N ASP A 211 10.50 -8.00 9.29
CA ASP A 211 10.24 -9.01 8.26
C ASP A 211 8.74 -9.08 7.87
N SER A 212 7.85 -8.84 8.84
CA SER A 212 6.41 -8.83 8.59
C SER A 212 5.91 -7.55 7.88
N ALA A 213 6.60 -6.43 8.06
CA ALA A 213 6.20 -5.11 7.56
C ALA A 213 7.00 -4.64 6.35
N TYR A 214 8.19 -5.23 6.17
CA TYR A 214 9.15 -4.89 5.13
C TYR A 214 9.70 -6.20 4.52
N ASP A 215 10.19 -6.15 3.29
CA ASP A 215 10.79 -7.31 2.63
C ASP A 215 12.25 -7.50 3.10
N ASP A 216 12.76 -8.75 3.11
CA ASP A 216 14.09 -9.16 3.58
C ASP A 216 15.28 -8.37 3.00
N GLN A 217 15.06 -7.60 1.92
CA GLN A 217 16.10 -6.81 1.26
C GLN A 217 16.20 -5.35 1.72
N VAL A 218 15.33 -4.92 2.63
CA VAL A 218 15.32 -3.52 3.11
C VAL A 218 15.96 -3.43 4.49
N TYR A 219 17.19 -2.94 4.52
CA TYR A 219 17.86 -2.63 5.79
C TYR A 219 17.22 -1.38 6.41
N VAL A 220 16.29 -1.57 7.32
CA VAL A 220 15.63 -0.49 8.08
C VAL A 220 16.09 -0.60 9.54
N ASP A 221 16.37 0.54 10.17
CA ASP A 221 16.81 0.60 11.58
C ASP A 221 15.68 0.06 12.51
N ASP A 222 16.04 -0.75 13.51
CA ASP A 222 15.14 -1.32 14.54
C ASP A 222 14.25 -0.26 15.22
N ARG A 223 14.74 0.98 15.32
CA ARG A 223 14.02 2.13 15.90
C ARG A 223 12.79 2.54 15.10
N THR A 224 12.70 2.10 13.82
CA THR A 224 11.54 2.37 12.99
C THR A 224 10.29 1.67 13.51
N ILE A 225 10.42 0.44 14.02
CA ILE A 225 9.30 -0.28 14.65
C ILE A 225 8.78 0.46 15.87
N ASP A 226 9.67 0.99 16.74
CA ASP A 226 9.27 1.74 17.92
C ASP A 226 8.43 2.98 17.55
N SER A 227 8.79 3.65 16.46
CA SER A 227 8.04 4.78 15.92
C SER A 227 6.65 4.39 15.39
N HIS A 228 6.54 3.25 14.71
CA HIS A 228 5.24 2.73 14.25
C HIS A 228 4.36 2.31 15.44
N ILE A 229 4.91 1.62 16.44
CA ILE A 229 4.16 1.26 17.66
C ILE A 229 3.67 2.50 18.40
N LYS A 230 4.51 3.53 18.52
CA LYS A 230 4.11 4.80 19.16
C LYS A 230 2.93 5.45 18.41
N ARG A 231 2.95 5.46 17.07
CA ARG A 231 1.87 5.99 16.25
C ARG A 231 0.60 5.15 16.34
N LEU A 232 0.73 3.81 16.26
CA LEU A 232 -0.39 2.89 16.49
C LEU A 232 -1.09 3.20 17.81
N ARG A 233 -0.36 3.19 18.92
CA ARG A 233 -0.93 3.50 20.25
C ARG A 233 -1.63 4.85 20.27
N LYS A 234 -1.05 5.87 19.63
CA LYS A 234 -1.66 7.20 19.55
C LYS A 234 -2.99 7.17 18.81
N LYS A 235 -3.05 6.53 17.63
CA LYS A 235 -4.27 6.43 16.81
C LYS A 235 -5.38 5.67 17.53
N PHE A 236 -5.04 4.59 18.24
CA PHE A 236 -6.02 3.86 19.04
C PHE A 236 -6.52 4.68 20.24
N LYS A 237 -5.64 5.44 20.90
CA LYS A 237 -6.02 6.34 21.99
C LYS A 237 -6.89 7.51 21.55
N GLU A 238 -6.87 7.91 20.31
CA GLU A 238 -7.80 8.90 19.75
C GLU A 238 -9.25 8.35 19.68
N VAL A 239 -9.42 7.02 19.73
CA VAL A 239 -10.70 6.32 19.65
C VAL A 239 -11.13 5.73 21.01
N ASP A 240 -10.17 5.30 21.83
CA ASP A 240 -10.34 4.73 23.17
C ASP A 240 -9.14 5.12 24.05
N ASP A 241 -9.34 6.07 24.96
CA ASP A 241 -8.27 6.61 25.84
C ASP A 241 -7.61 5.52 26.68
N ASP A 242 -8.35 4.44 26.99
CA ASP A 242 -7.87 3.32 27.80
C ASP A 242 -7.15 2.25 26.98
N PHE A 243 -6.88 2.50 25.67
CA PHE A 243 -6.20 1.54 24.83
C PHE A 243 -4.80 1.17 25.36
N ASP A 244 -4.62 -0.11 25.68
CA ASP A 244 -3.37 -0.69 26.19
C ASP A 244 -3.06 -2.08 25.62
N ALA A 245 -3.74 -2.49 24.54
CA ALA A 245 -3.64 -3.83 23.96
C ALA A 245 -2.25 -4.15 23.35
N ILE A 246 -1.40 -3.17 23.08
CA ILE A 246 -0.03 -3.38 22.60
C ILE A 246 0.94 -3.14 23.77
N GLU A 247 1.61 -4.18 24.22
CA GLU A 247 2.59 -4.11 25.32
C GLU A 247 4.02 -4.06 24.80
N THR A 248 4.89 -3.35 25.56
CA THR A 248 6.35 -3.35 25.33
C THR A 248 7.02 -4.29 26.31
N LEU A 249 7.81 -5.23 25.80
CA LEU A 249 8.72 -6.03 26.59
C LEU A 249 10.14 -5.50 26.36
N TYR A 250 10.66 -4.76 27.34
CA TYR A 250 11.95 -4.10 27.23
C TYR A 250 13.07 -5.09 26.90
N GLY A 251 13.89 -4.75 25.90
CA GLY A 251 14.98 -5.60 25.43
C GLY A 251 14.57 -6.80 24.58
N VAL A 252 13.25 -7.08 24.41
CA VAL A 252 12.74 -8.24 23.66
C VAL A 252 11.92 -7.82 22.45
N GLY A 253 10.86 -7.01 22.64
CA GLY A 253 9.97 -6.63 21.55
C GLY A 253 8.59 -6.20 22.02
N TYR A 254 7.58 -6.59 21.28
CA TYR A 254 6.19 -6.20 21.53
C TYR A 254 5.26 -7.41 21.46
N ARG A 255 4.13 -7.31 22.13
CA ARG A 255 3.04 -8.29 21.98
C ARG A 255 1.67 -7.62 21.97
N TYR A 256 0.72 -8.27 21.34
CA TYR A 256 -0.69 -7.97 21.52
C TYR A 256 -1.20 -8.74 22.74
N ARG A 257 -1.92 -8.07 23.65
CA ARG A 257 -2.50 -8.73 24.83
C ARG A 257 -3.46 -9.84 24.42
N ASP A 258 -3.45 -10.91 25.18
CA ASP A 258 -4.51 -11.92 25.15
C ASP A 258 -5.72 -11.32 25.90
N ALA A 259 -6.91 -11.35 25.26
CA ALA A 259 -8.12 -10.74 25.81
C ALA A 259 -8.76 -11.63 26.88
#